data_fa03ab8b45014d5401825e3635f366c7
#
_entry.id   fa03ab8b45014d5401825e3635f366c7
#
_cell.length_a   1.000
_cell.length_b   1.000
_cell.length_c   1.000
_cell.angle_alpha   90.00
_cell.angle_beta   90.00
_cell.angle_gamma   90.00
#
_symmetry.space_group_name_H-M   'P 1'
#
loop_
_entity.id
_entity.type
_entity.pdbx_description
1 polymer ?
#
loop_
_entity_poly.entity_id
_entity_poly.type
_entity_poly.pdbx_seq_one_letter_code
_entity_poly.pdbx_strand_id
1 'polypeptide(L)'
;MPCADPVAGILAEILKLYTRRARRLAVRACEASGYDVSAALVDASGETLAFAKGDHSTVHTKDTSFRKAYTVATLGPIFKFETLGAFVEKMRGNPNANAFASLPNILLLAGSVSVMANGESVAAIGVGGAPGGEKDEACAAAGLAKIKDRLPH
;
A
#
# COMPACT_ATOMS: atom_id res chain seq x y z
N MET A 1 23.08 -13.33 23.25
CA MET A 1 21.78 -13.57 22.62
C MET A 1 21.04 -12.25 22.55
N PRO A 2 20.69 -11.73 21.38
CA PRO A 2 19.80 -10.59 21.33
C PRO A 2 18.45 -11.05 21.87
N CYS A 3 17.93 -10.36 22.88
CA CYS A 3 16.54 -10.52 23.30
C CYS A 3 15.66 -10.24 22.09
N ALA A 4 14.94 -11.25 21.61
CA ALA A 4 13.90 -11.02 20.62
C ALA A 4 12.91 -10.04 21.23
N ASP A 5 12.76 -8.88 20.61
CA ASP A 5 11.78 -7.89 21.05
C ASP A 5 10.39 -8.55 20.90
N PRO A 6 9.67 -8.79 22.00
CA PRO A 6 8.37 -9.45 21.95
C PRO A 6 7.36 -8.63 21.13
N VAL A 7 7.55 -7.31 21.03
CA VAL A 7 6.72 -6.42 20.21
C VAL A 7 6.96 -6.67 18.72
N ALA A 8 8.20 -6.86 18.31
CA ALA A 8 8.53 -7.19 16.92
C ALA A 8 7.93 -8.56 16.51
N GLY A 9 7.93 -9.54 17.41
CA GLY A 9 7.32 -10.84 17.17
C GLY A 9 5.80 -10.77 17.02
N ILE A 10 5.12 -10.03 17.90
CA ILE A 10 3.67 -9.80 17.85
C ILE A 10 3.29 -9.02 16.58
N LEU A 11 4.05 -7.99 16.24
CA LEU A 11 3.83 -7.20 15.02
C LEU A 11 3.96 -8.06 13.76
N ALA A 12 4.98 -8.92 13.70
CA ALA A 12 5.19 -9.85 12.59
C ALA A 12 4.04 -10.86 12.45
N GLU A 13 3.51 -11.38 13.55
CA GLU A 13 2.36 -12.31 13.53
C GLU A 13 1.05 -11.58 13.14
N ILE A 14 0.82 -10.39 13.65
CA ILE A 14 -0.31 -9.54 13.28
C ILE A 14 -0.24 -9.19 11.79
N LEU A 15 0.92 -8.78 11.30
CA LEU A 15 1.15 -8.53 9.88
C LEU A 15 0.86 -9.78 9.05
N LYS A 16 1.36 -10.94 9.41
CA LYS A 16 1.09 -12.21 8.68
C LYS A 16 -0.38 -12.60 8.64
N LEU A 17 -1.11 -12.46 9.74
CA LEU A 17 -2.52 -12.83 9.85
C LEU A 17 -3.45 -11.86 9.10
N TYR A 18 -3.22 -10.56 9.22
CA TYR A 18 -4.10 -9.54 8.66
C TYR A 18 -3.76 -9.14 7.23
N THR A 19 -2.51 -9.30 6.83
CA THR A 19 -2.03 -8.94 5.50
C THR A 19 -2.60 -9.82 4.40
N ARG A 20 -2.76 -11.12 4.67
CA ARG A 20 -3.44 -12.03 3.73
C ARG A 20 -4.90 -11.66 3.52
N ARG A 21 -5.51 -10.97 4.48
CA ARG A 21 -6.92 -10.59 4.45
C ARG A 21 -7.12 -9.21 3.81
N ALA A 22 -6.31 -8.21 4.20
CA ALA A 22 -6.46 -6.83 3.73
C ALA A 22 -6.34 -6.69 2.20
N ARG A 23 -5.37 -7.36 1.59
CA ARG A 23 -5.19 -7.34 0.12
C ARG A 23 -6.39 -7.92 -0.62
N ARG A 24 -6.95 -9.04 -0.13
CA ARG A 24 -8.16 -9.65 -0.74
C ARG A 24 -9.37 -8.76 -0.56
N LEU A 25 -9.48 -8.07 0.57
CA LEU A 25 -10.55 -7.13 0.84
C LEU A 25 -10.46 -5.89 -0.06
N ALA A 26 -9.26 -5.40 -0.35
CA ALA A 26 -9.05 -4.31 -1.30
C ALA A 26 -9.45 -4.72 -2.74
N VAL A 27 -9.03 -5.92 -3.19
CA VAL A 27 -9.44 -6.46 -4.50
C VAL A 27 -10.96 -6.58 -4.56
N ARG A 28 -11.60 -7.20 -3.56
CA ARG A 28 -13.06 -7.34 -3.51
C ARG A 28 -13.81 -6.01 -3.46
N ALA A 29 -13.26 -5.00 -2.80
CA ALA A 29 -13.86 -3.66 -2.77
C ALA A 29 -13.87 -3.05 -4.17
N CYS A 30 -12.81 -3.21 -4.94
CA CYS A 30 -12.76 -2.79 -6.33
C CYS A 30 -13.68 -3.61 -7.24
N GLU A 31 -13.69 -4.94 -7.09
CA GLU A 31 -14.58 -5.83 -7.84
C GLU A 31 -16.07 -5.48 -7.63
N ALA A 32 -16.45 -5.15 -6.40
CA ALA A 32 -17.80 -4.68 -6.08
C ALA A 32 -18.18 -3.38 -6.81
N SER A 33 -17.17 -2.59 -7.20
CA SER A 33 -17.33 -1.36 -8.00
C SER A 33 -17.13 -1.59 -9.51
N GLY A 34 -16.93 -2.84 -9.93
CA GLY A 34 -16.74 -3.21 -11.33
C GLY A 34 -15.32 -3.02 -11.86
N TYR A 35 -14.32 -2.96 -10.99
CA TYR A 35 -12.93 -2.77 -11.40
C TYR A 35 -12.09 -4.04 -11.16
N ASP A 36 -11.35 -4.46 -12.19
CA ASP A 36 -10.44 -5.60 -12.15
C ASP A 36 -9.04 -5.14 -11.75
N VAL A 37 -8.67 -5.36 -10.51
CA VAL A 37 -7.44 -4.84 -9.91
C VAL A 37 -6.57 -5.94 -9.31
N SER A 38 -5.31 -5.58 -9.05
CA SER A 38 -4.42 -6.33 -8.16
C SER A 38 -4.07 -5.48 -6.94
N ALA A 39 -3.74 -6.12 -5.85
CA ALA A 39 -3.30 -5.49 -4.63
C ALA A 39 -1.98 -6.09 -4.13
N ALA A 40 -1.03 -5.23 -3.80
CA ALA A 40 0.23 -5.59 -3.18
C ALA A 40 0.30 -5.02 -1.75
N LEU A 41 0.89 -5.79 -0.87
CA LEU A 41 1.27 -5.34 0.46
C LEU A 41 2.80 -5.40 0.56
N VAL A 42 3.40 -4.33 1.02
CA VAL A 42 4.84 -4.25 1.30
C VAL A 42 5.07 -3.87 2.76
N ASP A 43 6.20 -4.30 3.31
CA ASP A 43 6.64 -3.87 4.65
C ASP A 43 7.27 -2.45 4.61
N ALA A 44 7.71 -1.96 5.76
CA ALA A 44 8.33 -0.65 5.88
C ALA A 44 9.64 -0.50 5.08
N SER A 45 10.29 -1.59 4.72
CA SER A 45 11.51 -1.58 3.88
C SER A 45 11.21 -1.60 2.37
N GLY A 46 9.95 -1.86 1.99
CA GLY A 46 9.51 -1.97 0.61
C GLY A 46 9.50 -3.40 0.06
N GLU A 47 9.76 -4.41 0.91
CA GLU A 47 9.70 -5.82 0.51
C GLU A 47 8.25 -6.31 0.42
N THR A 48 7.95 -7.10 -0.60
CA THR A 48 6.61 -7.65 -0.80
C THR A 48 6.30 -8.73 0.24
N LEU A 49 5.32 -8.46 1.09
CA LEU A 49 4.80 -9.43 2.06
C LEU A 49 3.71 -10.31 1.46
N ALA A 50 2.91 -9.74 0.56
CA ALA A 50 1.80 -10.46 -0.04
C ALA A 50 1.29 -9.75 -1.30
N PHE A 51 0.73 -10.54 -2.22
CA PHE A 51 0.13 -10.08 -3.46
C PHE A 51 -1.18 -10.82 -3.73
N ALA A 52 -2.18 -10.11 -4.25
CA ALA A 52 -3.43 -10.69 -4.74
C ALA A 52 -3.75 -10.11 -6.11
N LYS A 53 -3.91 -10.97 -7.10
CA LYS A 53 -4.40 -10.62 -8.42
C LYS A 53 -5.89 -10.91 -8.48
N GLY A 54 -6.69 -9.95 -8.91
CA GLY A 54 -8.09 -10.18 -9.29
C GLY A 54 -8.16 -11.06 -10.55
N ASP A 55 -9.20 -11.84 -10.71
CA ASP A 55 -9.30 -12.86 -11.76
C ASP A 55 -9.14 -12.30 -13.17
N HIS A 56 -9.69 -11.12 -13.41
CA HIS A 56 -9.64 -10.46 -14.73
C HIS A 56 -8.62 -9.33 -14.82
N SER A 57 -7.87 -9.05 -13.75
CA SER A 57 -6.85 -8.00 -13.78
C SER A 57 -5.70 -8.39 -14.70
N THR A 58 -5.13 -7.41 -15.38
CA THR A 58 -4.03 -7.60 -16.35
C THR A 58 -2.67 -7.67 -15.67
N VAL A 59 -1.67 -8.23 -16.35
CA VAL A 59 -0.36 -8.54 -15.74
C VAL A 59 0.39 -7.30 -15.23
N HIS A 60 0.24 -6.15 -15.89
CA HIS A 60 0.93 -4.91 -15.46
C HIS A 60 0.45 -4.40 -14.10
N THR A 61 -0.74 -4.81 -13.64
CA THR A 61 -1.28 -4.42 -12.34
C THR A 61 -0.45 -4.96 -11.18
N LYS A 62 0.29 -6.05 -11.40
CA LYS A 62 1.26 -6.58 -10.44
C LYS A 62 2.35 -5.55 -10.14
N ASP A 63 2.95 -4.99 -11.18
CA ASP A 63 4.01 -3.98 -11.05
C ASP A 63 3.46 -2.67 -10.49
N THR A 64 2.35 -2.18 -11.02
CA THR A 64 1.78 -0.90 -10.57
C THR A 64 1.30 -0.94 -9.12
N SER A 65 0.65 -2.01 -8.67
CA SER A 65 0.21 -2.14 -7.27
C SER A 65 1.41 -2.21 -6.31
N PHE A 66 2.46 -2.97 -6.67
CA PHE A 66 3.69 -3.01 -5.91
C PHE A 66 4.37 -1.64 -5.82
N ARG A 67 4.58 -0.95 -6.93
CA ARG A 67 5.26 0.34 -6.97
C ARG A 67 4.51 1.43 -6.20
N LYS A 68 3.18 1.41 -6.23
CA LYS A 68 2.35 2.30 -5.42
C LYS A 68 2.55 2.04 -3.93
N ALA A 69 2.49 0.79 -3.49
CA ALA A 69 2.75 0.40 -2.11
C ALA A 69 4.18 0.75 -1.68
N TYR A 70 5.17 0.44 -2.52
CA TYR A 70 6.58 0.76 -2.29
C TYR A 70 6.80 2.25 -2.06
N THR A 71 6.19 3.10 -2.89
CA THR A 71 6.31 4.57 -2.78
C THR A 71 5.81 5.05 -1.41
N VAL A 72 4.65 4.58 -0.96
CA VAL A 72 4.10 4.98 0.35
C VAL A 72 4.94 4.43 1.50
N ALA A 73 5.33 3.16 1.46
CA ALA A 73 6.11 2.54 2.53
C ALA A 73 7.47 3.22 2.74
N THR A 74 8.16 3.57 1.65
CA THR A 74 9.53 4.07 1.72
C THR A 74 9.62 5.60 1.82
N LEU A 75 8.77 6.34 1.13
CA LEU A 75 8.78 7.81 1.14
C LEU A 75 7.81 8.41 2.17
N GLY A 76 6.74 7.70 2.54
CA GLY A 76 5.73 8.18 3.48
C GLY A 76 6.31 8.66 4.81
N PRO A 77 7.15 7.86 5.49
CA PRO A 77 7.78 8.27 6.76
C PRO A 77 8.69 9.50 6.63
N ILE A 78 9.36 9.65 5.49
CA ILE A 78 10.30 10.75 5.20
C ILE A 78 9.53 12.05 4.93
N PHE A 79 8.53 12.01 4.06
CA PHE A 79 7.80 13.18 3.59
C PHE A 79 6.48 13.41 4.32
N LYS A 80 6.18 12.59 5.33
CA LYS A 80 5.01 12.70 6.21
C LYS A 80 3.69 12.67 5.44
N PHE A 81 3.45 11.58 4.73
CA PHE A 81 2.17 11.30 4.08
C PHE A 81 1.75 9.84 4.29
N GLU A 82 0.45 9.59 4.33
CA GLU A 82 -0.13 8.26 4.56
C GLU A 82 -0.85 7.71 3.32
N THR A 83 -1.17 8.57 2.35
CA THR A 83 -1.79 8.16 1.09
C THR A 83 -0.97 8.67 -0.09
N LEU A 84 -0.89 7.86 -1.13
CA LEU A 84 -0.10 8.22 -2.32
C LEU A 84 -0.73 9.41 -3.06
N GLY A 85 -2.06 9.52 -3.05
CA GLY A 85 -2.77 10.66 -3.63
C GLY A 85 -2.35 11.99 -2.98
N ALA A 86 -2.21 12.02 -1.66
CA ALA A 86 -1.72 13.21 -0.95
C ALA A 86 -0.29 13.59 -1.37
N PHE A 87 0.57 12.61 -1.59
CA PHE A 87 1.93 12.85 -2.06
C PHE A 87 1.96 13.33 -3.52
N VAL A 88 1.14 12.73 -4.38
CA VAL A 88 0.99 13.19 -5.78
C VAL A 88 0.56 14.65 -5.84
N GLU A 89 -0.41 15.06 -5.05
CA GLU A 89 -0.83 16.47 -4.97
C GLU A 89 0.30 17.38 -4.45
N LYS A 90 1.04 16.94 -3.44
CA LYS A 90 2.21 17.67 -2.92
C LYS A 90 3.31 17.83 -3.98
N MET A 91 3.44 16.86 -4.87
CA MET A 91 4.42 16.88 -5.96
C MET A 91 3.93 17.66 -7.20
N ARG A 92 2.67 18.05 -7.24
CA ARG A 92 2.13 18.85 -8.34
C ARG A 92 2.85 20.19 -8.43
N GLY A 93 3.43 20.47 -9.58
CA GLY A 93 4.23 21.67 -9.80
C GLY A 93 5.61 21.68 -9.12
N ASN A 94 6.00 20.61 -8.46
CA ASN A 94 7.36 20.48 -7.91
C ASN A 94 8.36 20.24 -9.05
N PRO A 95 9.43 21.06 -9.17
CA PRO A 95 10.41 20.92 -10.26
C PRO A 95 11.18 19.59 -10.20
N ASN A 96 11.20 18.93 -9.04
CA ASN A 96 11.88 17.64 -8.85
C ASN A 96 10.95 16.42 -9.06
N ALA A 97 9.68 16.60 -9.42
CA ALA A 97 8.72 15.50 -9.59
C ALA A 97 9.23 14.44 -10.57
N ASN A 98 9.79 14.85 -11.71
CA ASN A 98 10.36 13.92 -12.69
C ASN A 98 11.57 13.14 -12.14
N ALA A 99 12.40 13.78 -11.33
CA ALA A 99 13.53 13.10 -10.68
C ALA A 99 13.04 12.03 -9.70
N PHE A 100 12.02 12.32 -8.90
CA PHE A 100 11.38 11.31 -8.04
C PHE A 100 10.79 10.16 -8.86
N ALA A 101 10.06 10.46 -9.93
CA ALA A 101 9.46 9.45 -10.80
C ALA A 101 10.50 8.56 -11.50
N SER A 102 11.75 9.00 -11.64
CA SER A 102 12.84 8.23 -12.23
C SER A 102 13.54 7.27 -11.25
N LEU A 103 13.28 7.39 -9.95
CA LEU A 103 13.84 6.49 -8.96
C LEU A 103 13.24 5.07 -9.11
N PRO A 104 14.05 4.01 -8.91
CA PRO A 104 13.54 2.65 -8.99
C PRO A 104 12.33 2.43 -8.08
N ASN A 105 11.30 1.78 -8.63
CA ASN A 105 10.05 1.41 -7.93
C ASN A 105 9.18 2.59 -7.44
N ILE A 106 9.60 3.83 -7.60
CA ILE A 106 8.74 4.98 -7.28
C ILE A 106 7.72 5.19 -8.39
N LEU A 107 6.46 5.37 -8.00
CA LEU A 107 5.36 5.66 -8.91
C LEU A 107 4.49 6.79 -8.34
N LEU A 108 4.52 7.94 -8.98
CA LEU A 108 3.71 9.12 -8.59
C LEU A 108 2.30 9.03 -9.21
N LEU A 109 1.54 8.02 -8.79
CA LEU A 109 0.18 7.76 -9.22
C LEU A 109 -0.63 7.25 -8.03
N ALA A 110 -1.68 7.94 -7.63
CA ALA A 110 -2.52 7.59 -6.48
C ALA A 110 -2.95 6.11 -6.51
N GLY A 111 -3.19 5.54 -5.35
CA GLY A 111 -3.67 4.16 -5.24
C GLY A 111 -3.01 3.34 -4.13
N SER A 112 -2.46 3.98 -3.12
CA SER A 112 -1.87 3.28 -1.98
C SER A 112 -2.10 4.02 -0.67
N VAL A 113 -2.22 3.25 0.41
CA VAL A 113 -2.38 3.76 1.77
C VAL A 113 -1.38 3.10 2.71
N SER A 114 -0.90 3.87 3.68
CA SER A 114 -0.04 3.37 4.75
C SER A 114 -0.84 2.55 5.76
N VAL A 115 -0.25 1.48 6.26
CA VAL A 115 -0.73 0.73 7.42
C VAL A 115 0.00 1.25 8.64
N MET A 116 -0.74 1.92 9.51
CA MET A 116 -0.20 2.51 10.73
C MET A 116 -0.43 1.59 11.93
N ALA A 117 0.58 1.43 12.77
CA ALA A 117 0.50 0.73 14.04
C ALA A 117 1.37 1.47 15.06
N ASN A 118 0.84 1.74 16.25
CA ASN A 118 1.55 2.50 17.29
C ASN A 118 2.11 3.86 16.81
N GLY A 119 1.42 4.54 15.88
CA GLY A 119 1.88 5.82 15.32
C GLY A 119 2.98 5.72 14.28
N GLU A 120 3.38 4.53 13.88
CA GLU A 120 4.41 4.27 12.87
C GLU A 120 3.83 3.60 11.63
N SER A 121 4.39 3.92 10.46
CA SER A 121 4.07 3.22 9.22
C SER A 121 4.80 1.89 9.18
N VAL A 122 4.07 0.79 9.30
CA VAL A 122 4.62 -0.58 9.36
C VAL A 122 4.53 -1.33 8.04
N ALA A 123 3.63 -0.89 7.16
CA ALA A 123 3.39 -1.49 5.85
C ALA A 123 2.65 -0.50 4.95
N ALA A 124 2.46 -0.86 3.69
CA ALA A 124 1.57 -0.14 2.77
C ALA A 124 0.82 -1.10 1.87
N ILE A 125 -0.43 -0.75 1.54
CA ILE A 125 -1.27 -1.47 0.59
C ILE A 125 -1.38 -0.63 -0.67
N GLY A 126 -0.95 -1.19 -1.80
CA GLY A 126 -1.11 -0.58 -3.11
C GLY A 126 -2.09 -1.35 -3.97
N VAL A 127 -2.92 -0.65 -4.71
CA VAL A 127 -3.89 -1.19 -5.66
C VAL A 127 -3.63 -0.60 -7.03
N GLY A 128 -3.76 -1.41 -8.06
CA GLY A 128 -3.62 -1.00 -9.45
C GLY A 128 -4.58 -1.73 -10.36
N GLY A 129 -5.16 -1.02 -11.32
CA GLY A 129 -6.04 -1.59 -12.35
C GLY A 129 -7.36 -0.83 -12.57
N ALA A 130 -7.82 -0.03 -11.62
CA ALA A 130 -9.00 0.81 -11.82
C ALA A 130 -8.68 1.99 -12.79
N PRO A 131 -9.70 2.51 -13.49
CA PRO A 131 -9.51 3.64 -14.40
C PRO A 131 -9.44 4.97 -13.63
N GLY A 132 -8.35 5.15 -12.89
CA GLY A 132 -8.09 6.31 -12.03
C GLY A 132 -7.46 5.90 -10.71
N GLY A 133 -6.35 6.51 -10.35
CA GLY A 133 -5.60 6.17 -9.14
C GLY A 133 -6.39 6.43 -7.86
N GLU A 134 -7.26 7.43 -7.86
CA GLU A 134 -8.16 7.74 -6.73
C GLU A 134 -9.12 6.58 -6.43
N LYS A 135 -9.54 5.83 -7.45
CA LYS A 135 -10.38 4.64 -7.30
C LYS A 135 -9.60 3.48 -6.71
N ASP A 136 -8.38 3.27 -7.18
CA ASP A 136 -7.45 2.31 -6.61
C ASP A 136 -7.21 2.61 -5.11
N GLU A 137 -6.98 3.89 -4.77
CA GLU A 137 -6.73 4.31 -3.39
C GLU A 137 -7.95 4.11 -2.49
N ALA A 138 -9.15 4.37 -3.00
CA ALA A 138 -10.39 4.08 -2.28
C ALA A 138 -10.54 2.59 -1.96
N CYS A 139 -10.15 1.70 -2.88
CA CYS A 139 -10.17 0.26 -2.65
C CYS A 139 -9.11 -0.17 -1.62
N ALA A 140 -7.92 0.43 -1.66
CA ALA A 140 -6.87 0.19 -0.67
C ALA A 140 -7.34 0.62 0.73
N ALA A 141 -7.93 1.80 0.84
CA ALA A 141 -8.50 2.33 2.08
C ALA A 141 -9.64 1.45 2.62
N ALA A 142 -10.53 0.96 1.75
CA ALA A 142 -11.61 0.05 2.13
C ALA A 142 -11.07 -1.28 2.66
N GLY A 143 -10.03 -1.83 2.05
CA GLY A 143 -9.35 -3.03 2.53
C GLY A 143 -8.72 -2.84 3.90
N LEU A 144 -8.03 -1.71 4.10
CA LEU A 144 -7.42 -1.34 5.38
C LEU A 144 -8.47 -1.15 6.48
N ALA A 145 -9.58 -0.46 6.17
CA ALA A 145 -10.65 -0.20 7.13
C ALA A 145 -11.23 -1.48 7.75
N LYS A 146 -11.25 -2.59 7.00
CA LYS A 146 -11.74 -3.89 7.50
C LYS A 146 -10.83 -4.57 8.51
N ILE A 147 -9.59 -4.12 8.65
CA ILE A 147 -8.62 -4.68 9.58
C ILE A 147 -8.14 -3.67 10.63
N LYS A 148 -8.50 -2.39 10.47
CA LYS A 148 -7.99 -1.29 11.30
C LYS A 148 -8.16 -1.52 12.80
N ASP A 149 -9.33 -2.03 13.22
CA ASP A 149 -9.64 -2.29 14.64
C ASP A 149 -8.82 -3.43 15.25
N ARG A 150 -8.05 -4.14 14.42
CA ARG A 150 -7.21 -5.28 14.83
C ARG A 150 -5.72 -4.93 14.82
N LEU A 151 -5.39 -3.71 14.41
CA LEU A 151 -4.02 -3.19 14.46
C LEU A 151 -3.74 -2.57 15.83
N PRO A 152 -2.52 -2.70 16.37
CA PRO A 152 -2.12 -1.99 17.57
C PRO A 152 -2.25 -0.48 17.40
N HIS A 153 -2.77 0.20 18.42
CA HIS A 153 -2.97 1.64 18.45
C HIS A 153 -1.84 2.34 19.18
#